data_6812b68f68680ada61d0cf3fb7d26181
#
_entry.id   6812b68f68680ada61d0cf3fb7d26181
#
_cell.length_a   1.000
_cell.length_b   1.000
_cell.length_c   1.000
_cell.angle_alpha   90.00
_cell.angle_beta   90.00
_cell.angle_gamma   90.00
#
_symmetry.space_group_name_H-M   'P 1'
#
loop_
_entity.id
_entity.type
_entity.pdbx_description
1 polymer ?
#
loop_
_entity_poly.entity_id
_entity_poly.type
_entity_poly.pdbx_seq_one_letter_code
_entity_poly.pdbx_strand_id
1 'polypeptide(L)'
;TTFLSAILISCSNEQVSMEEGSCFSNGTSTYQWTMVTTWPKNFPGLGLAPENFSKYIEEMTCGRMKIKVYGAGEFVPAMGVFDAVSQGNVQLGHGASYYWTGKVKSSQFFTAVPFGLTAQEMNGWLHYGGGLELWQEAYEPFNLIPLAGGNTGVQMAGWFKKEINSLDDLKGLKMRIPGLAGEIFTRAGAETVTLPGNEIFLSLQQGVVDAAEWVGPYNDLTFGFHQVADYYYYPGWHEPGSTLEIIINKDAYESLPEDLKAIIKYAAKASNQEMLDEYPA
;
A
#
# COMPACT_ATOMS: atom_id res chain seq x y z
N THR A 1 45.78 66.62 -22.30
CA THR A 1 46.23 65.25 -21.88
C THR A 1 45.45 64.79 -20.67
N THR A 2 44.41 64.03 -20.99
CA THR A 2 43.51 63.45 -20.00
C THR A 2 43.86 61.97 -19.85
N PHE A 3 44.28 61.57 -18.65
CA PHE A 3 44.53 60.15 -18.29
C PHE A 3 43.24 59.47 -17.93
N LEU A 4 42.91 58.45 -18.68
CA LEU A 4 41.81 57.55 -18.38
C LEU A 4 42.38 56.36 -17.57
N SER A 5 42.08 56.29 -16.27
CA SER A 5 42.39 55.12 -15.44
C SER A 5 41.35 54.06 -15.63
N ALA A 6 41.74 52.94 -16.23
CA ALA A 6 40.88 51.73 -16.31
C ALA A 6 40.97 50.97 -14.98
N ILE A 7 39.84 50.84 -14.28
CA ILE A 7 39.68 49.97 -13.12
C ILE A 7 39.40 48.57 -13.63
N LEU A 8 40.33 47.66 -13.50
CA LEU A 8 40.16 46.22 -13.70
C LEU A 8 39.50 45.65 -12.43
N ILE A 9 38.19 45.30 -12.55
CA ILE A 9 37.48 44.51 -11.56
C ILE A 9 37.90 43.07 -11.80
N SER A 10 38.72 42.54 -10.92
CA SER A 10 39.03 41.10 -10.85
C SER A 10 37.86 40.39 -10.23
N CYS A 11 37.07 39.65 -11.04
CA CYS A 11 36.16 38.65 -10.53
C CYS A 11 36.98 37.47 -10.02
N SER A 12 37.19 37.39 -8.72
CA SER A 12 37.65 36.17 -8.07
C SER A 12 36.51 35.11 -8.20
N ASN A 13 36.78 34.07 -8.99
CA ASN A 13 35.97 32.83 -8.98
C ASN A 13 36.21 32.18 -7.60
N GLU A 14 35.41 32.50 -6.60
CA GLU A 14 35.23 31.60 -5.47
C GLU A 14 34.53 30.34 -6.02
N GLN A 15 35.33 29.31 -6.28
CA GLN A 15 34.80 27.97 -6.35
C GLN A 15 34.20 27.66 -4.97
N VAL A 16 32.89 27.81 -4.84
CA VAL A 16 32.13 27.19 -3.76
C VAL A 16 32.30 25.69 -3.98
N SER A 17 33.27 25.09 -3.30
CA SER A 17 33.28 23.65 -3.09
C SER A 17 31.97 23.35 -2.37
N MET A 18 31.00 22.77 -3.05
CA MET A 18 29.93 22.05 -2.37
C MET A 18 30.67 20.93 -1.60
N GLU A 19 30.94 21.16 -0.32
CA GLU A 19 31.13 20.06 0.60
C GLU A 19 29.90 19.16 0.41
N GLU A 20 30.12 17.92 0.04
CA GLU A 20 29.07 16.88 0.17
C GLU A 20 28.63 16.96 1.62
N GLY A 21 27.51 17.63 1.85
CA GLY A 21 26.99 17.91 3.18
C GLY A 21 26.78 16.58 3.87
N SER A 22 27.60 16.28 4.87
CA SER A 22 27.34 15.14 5.72
C SER A 22 25.96 15.38 6.34
N CYS A 23 24.99 14.61 5.93
CA CYS A 23 23.60 14.70 6.41
C CYS A 23 23.47 14.57 7.94
N PHE A 24 24.57 14.24 8.64
CA PHE A 24 24.56 14.02 10.09
C PHE A 24 25.72 14.68 10.80
N SER A 25 25.41 15.33 11.93
CA SER A 25 26.39 15.61 12.98
C SER A 25 26.72 14.31 13.73
N ASN A 26 27.97 14.11 14.12
CA ASN A 26 28.42 13.01 14.97
C ASN A 26 27.53 12.90 16.22
N GLY A 27 26.98 11.73 16.49
CA GLY A 27 26.16 11.45 17.68
C GLY A 27 24.66 11.29 17.44
N THR A 28 24.19 11.28 16.20
CA THR A 28 22.76 11.07 15.88
C THR A 28 22.38 9.60 16.04
N SER A 29 21.32 9.31 16.81
CA SER A 29 20.78 7.96 16.98
C SER A 29 20.31 7.37 15.66
N THR A 30 20.62 6.10 15.41
CA THR A 30 20.16 5.35 14.23
C THR A 30 19.02 4.41 14.59
N TYR A 31 18.11 4.19 13.65
CA TYR A 31 16.91 3.37 13.82
C TYR A 31 16.91 2.25 12.77
N GLN A 32 16.73 1.03 13.25
CA GLN A 32 16.60 -0.16 12.39
C GLN A 32 15.24 -0.78 12.65
N TRP A 33 14.35 -0.69 11.66
CA TRP A 33 12.99 -1.20 11.77
C TRP A 33 12.75 -2.35 10.79
N THR A 34 11.73 -3.15 11.09
CA THR A 34 11.26 -4.25 10.25
C THR A 34 9.85 -3.95 9.78
N MET A 35 9.61 -4.17 8.47
CA MET A 35 8.30 -4.15 7.85
C MET A 35 7.96 -5.54 7.31
N VAL A 36 6.73 -5.99 7.54
CA VAL A 36 6.17 -7.22 6.96
C VAL A 36 4.99 -6.85 6.05
N THR A 37 4.79 -7.59 4.95
CA THR A 37 3.76 -7.26 3.97
C THR A 37 2.83 -8.43 3.68
N THR A 38 1.64 -8.11 3.17
CA THR A 38 0.67 -9.11 2.67
C THR A 38 0.97 -9.53 1.22
N TRP A 39 2.00 -8.97 0.59
CA TRP A 39 2.34 -9.14 -0.81
C TRP A 39 3.64 -9.94 -1.00
N PRO A 40 3.78 -10.69 -2.10
CA PRO A 40 5.08 -11.24 -2.46
C PRO A 40 6.13 -10.12 -2.62
N LYS A 41 7.36 -10.41 -2.23
CA LYS A 41 8.46 -9.44 -2.38
C LYS A 41 8.69 -9.08 -3.84
N ASN A 42 8.94 -7.80 -4.11
CA ASN A 42 9.16 -7.26 -5.46
C ASN A 42 7.96 -7.46 -6.42
N PHE A 43 6.79 -7.78 -5.92
CA PHE A 43 5.60 -7.88 -6.76
C PHE A 43 5.24 -6.50 -7.34
N PRO A 44 4.94 -6.39 -8.64
CA PRO A 44 4.63 -5.11 -9.28
C PRO A 44 3.61 -4.28 -8.49
N GLY A 45 3.86 -3.00 -8.31
CA GLY A 45 3.06 -2.08 -7.51
C GLY A 45 2.97 -2.46 -6.04
N LEU A 46 2.22 -3.50 -5.70
CA LEU A 46 1.91 -3.91 -4.33
C LEU A 46 3.13 -4.28 -3.49
N GLY A 47 4.08 -5.03 -4.04
CA GLY A 47 5.32 -5.42 -3.36
C GLY A 47 6.41 -4.35 -3.47
N LEU A 48 6.34 -3.49 -4.51
CA LEU A 48 7.28 -2.38 -4.69
C LEU A 48 6.98 -1.19 -3.81
N ALA A 49 5.71 -0.88 -3.54
CA ALA A 49 5.32 0.26 -2.71
C ALA A 49 5.98 0.26 -1.31
N PRO A 50 5.98 -0.86 -0.53
CA PRO A 50 6.71 -0.90 0.74
C PRO A 50 8.23 -0.80 0.59
N GLU A 51 8.82 -1.30 -0.49
CA GLU A 51 10.25 -1.14 -0.78
C GLU A 51 10.59 0.33 -1.09
N ASN A 52 9.78 1.00 -1.91
CA ASN A 52 9.93 2.40 -2.24
C ASN A 52 9.76 3.29 -0.98
N PHE A 53 8.75 3.00 -0.15
CA PHE A 53 8.61 3.66 1.15
C PHE A 53 9.87 3.53 2.02
N SER A 54 10.43 2.31 2.13
CA SER A 54 11.68 2.07 2.86
C SER A 54 12.84 2.88 2.30
N LYS A 55 12.98 2.91 0.97
CA LYS A 55 13.99 3.69 0.26
C LYS A 55 13.85 5.19 0.53
N TYR A 56 12.64 5.74 0.46
CA TYR A 56 12.40 7.17 0.74
C TYR A 56 12.76 7.53 2.18
N ILE A 57 12.43 6.67 3.14
CA ILE A 57 12.83 6.87 4.54
C ILE A 57 14.36 6.92 4.65
N GLU A 58 15.07 5.97 4.06
CA GLU A 58 16.54 5.94 4.12
C GLU A 58 17.16 7.18 3.46
N GLU A 59 16.68 7.58 2.28
CA GLU A 59 17.15 8.75 1.55
C GLU A 59 16.88 10.05 2.33
N MET A 60 15.64 10.30 2.75
CA MET A 60 15.25 11.52 3.46
C MET A 60 15.88 11.64 4.85
N THR A 61 16.24 10.52 5.46
CA THR A 61 16.96 10.50 6.75
C THR A 61 18.45 10.40 6.59
N CYS A 62 18.97 10.40 5.34
CA CYS A 62 20.38 10.16 5.02
C CYS A 62 20.91 8.87 5.71
N GLY A 63 20.14 7.81 5.75
CA GLY A 63 20.51 6.53 6.36
C GLY A 63 20.37 6.46 7.89
N ARG A 64 19.87 7.52 8.56
CA ARG A 64 19.61 7.50 10.01
C ARG A 64 18.51 6.50 10.39
N MET A 65 17.54 6.28 9.51
CA MET A 65 16.49 5.26 9.65
C MET A 65 16.52 4.32 8.46
N LYS A 66 16.56 3.02 8.75
CA LYS A 66 16.52 1.96 7.74
C LYS A 66 15.40 0.99 8.09
N ILE A 67 14.66 0.57 7.06
CA ILE A 67 13.55 -0.36 7.20
C ILE A 67 13.85 -1.59 6.35
N LYS A 68 13.91 -2.76 6.97
CA LYS A 68 14.03 -4.02 6.25
C LYS A 68 12.65 -4.58 5.95
N VAL A 69 12.34 -4.72 4.66
CA VAL A 69 11.05 -5.22 4.17
C VAL A 69 11.10 -6.73 3.96
N TYR A 70 10.07 -7.43 4.44
CA TYR A 70 9.84 -8.85 4.24
C TYR A 70 8.51 -9.08 3.52
N GLY A 71 8.55 -9.86 2.45
CA GLY A 71 7.36 -10.27 1.72
C GLY A 71 6.49 -11.26 2.47
N ALA A 72 5.30 -11.53 1.93
CA ALA A 72 4.35 -12.47 2.48
C ALA A 72 4.96 -13.86 2.67
N GLY A 73 4.89 -14.40 3.89
CA GLY A 73 5.43 -15.71 4.24
C GLY A 73 6.93 -15.76 4.55
N GLU A 74 7.69 -14.66 4.36
CA GLU A 74 9.12 -14.64 4.70
C GLU A 74 9.36 -14.49 6.21
N PHE A 75 8.53 -13.76 6.91
CA PHE A 75 8.63 -13.53 8.36
C PHE A 75 7.36 -13.95 9.10
N VAL A 76 6.20 -13.55 8.57
CA VAL A 76 4.86 -13.95 9.05
C VAL A 76 3.99 -14.36 7.86
N PRO A 77 2.95 -15.19 8.06
CA PRO A 77 1.92 -15.39 7.03
C PRO A 77 1.30 -14.06 6.63
N ALA A 78 0.86 -13.93 5.36
CA ALA A 78 0.28 -12.69 4.84
C ALA A 78 -0.83 -12.12 5.75
N MET A 79 -1.76 -12.95 6.20
CA MET A 79 -2.87 -12.53 7.06
C MET A 79 -2.47 -12.34 8.54
N GLY A 80 -1.19 -12.58 8.89
CA GLY A 80 -0.64 -12.35 10.23
C GLY A 80 0.00 -10.96 10.43
N VAL A 81 0.07 -10.14 9.37
CA VAL A 81 0.73 -8.82 9.39
C VAL A 81 0.16 -7.90 10.48
N PHE A 82 -1.16 -7.77 10.55
CA PHE A 82 -1.83 -6.93 11.54
C PHE A 82 -1.44 -7.29 12.98
N ASP A 83 -1.48 -8.59 13.32
CA ASP A 83 -1.16 -9.06 14.67
C ASP A 83 0.32 -8.88 15.01
N ALA A 84 1.20 -9.13 14.05
CA ALA A 84 2.64 -8.98 14.25
C ALA A 84 3.02 -7.52 14.61
N VAL A 85 2.40 -6.54 13.94
CA VAL A 85 2.62 -5.12 14.23
C VAL A 85 1.92 -4.69 15.52
N SER A 86 0.65 -5.09 15.72
CA SER A 86 -0.13 -4.79 16.92
C SER A 86 0.57 -5.23 18.21
N GLN A 87 1.17 -6.43 18.18
CA GLN A 87 1.91 -7.01 19.32
C GLN A 87 3.33 -6.47 19.48
N GLY A 88 3.80 -5.59 18.56
CA GLY A 88 5.15 -5.03 18.60
C GLY A 88 6.26 -6.03 18.19
N ASN A 89 5.92 -7.17 17.59
CA ASN A 89 6.90 -8.13 17.08
C ASN A 89 7.71 -7.54 15.92
N VAL A 90 7.11 -6.64 15.17
CA VAL A 90 7.73 -5.79 14.13
C VAL A 90 7.16 -4.38 14.24
N GLN A 91 7.86 -3.39 13.69
CA GLN A 91 7.45 -1.98 13.80
C GLN A 91 6.43 -1.57 12.76
N LEU A 92 6.47 -2.19 11.58
CA LEU A 92 5.69 -1.78 10.42
C LEU A 92 5.02 -2.96 9.72
N GLY A 93 3.86 -2.70 9.13
CA GLY A 93 3.19 -3.60 8.20
C GLY A 93 2.69 -2.87 6.96
N HIS A 94 2.52 -3.58 5.85
CA HIS A 94 1.89 -3.08 4.65
C HIS A 94 0.86 -4.08 4.14
N GLY A 95 -0.37 -3.61 3.86
CA GLY A 95 -1.46 -4.48 3.45
C GLY A 95 -2.69 -3.71 2.98
N ALA A 96 -3.84 -4.35 2.99
CA ALA A 96 -5.13 -3.73 2.72
C ALA A 96 -6.02 -3.86 3.96
N SER A 97 -6.57 -2.74 4.43
CA SER A 97 -7.29 -2.69 5.69
C SER A 97 -8.53 -3.61 5.73
N TYR A 98 -9.15 -3.90 4.60
CA TYR A 98 -10.28 -4.84 4.56
C TYR A 98 -9.90 -6.30 4.95
N TYR A 99 -8.62 -6.68 4.93
CA TYR A 99 -8.19 -8.01 5.39
C TYR A 99 -8.44 -8.23 6.89
N TRP A 100 -8.60 -7.15 7.63
CA TRP A 100 -8.76 -7.16 9.09
C TRP A 100 -10.21 -7.01 9.55
N THR A 101 -11.20 -7.13 8.66
CA THR A 101 -12.64 -6.99 9.00
C THR A 101 -13.10 -7.91 10.12
N GLY A 102 -12.46 -9.08 10.28
CA GLY A 102 -12.69 -9.99 11.40
C GLY A 102 -12.29 -9.42 12.77
N LYS A 103 -11.43 -8.39 12.81
CA LYS A 103 -10.95 -7.71 14.02
C LYS A 103 -11.54 -6.30 14.14
N VAL A 104 -11.52 -5.55 13.04
CA VAL A 104 -11.98 -4.16 12.94
C VAL A 104 -13.01 -4.09 11.81
N LYS A 105 -14.30 -4.14 12.13
CA LYS A 105 -15.36 -4.17 11.12
C LYS A 105 -15.36 -2.95 10.19
N SER A 106 -14.96 -1.79 10.72
CA SER A 106 -14.88 -0.54 9.94
C SER A 106 -13.65 -0.45 9.04
N SER A 107 -12.66 -1.33 9.18
CA SER A 107 -11.39 -1.26 8.41
C SER A 107 -11.61 -1.28 6.90
N GLN A 108 -12.63 -1.99 6.41
CA GLN A 108 -12.92 -2.10 4.99
C GLN A 108 -13.27 -0.75 4.32
N PHE A 109 -13.81 0.21 5.06
CA PHE A 109 -14.14 1.54 4.52
C PHE A 109 -12.90 2.36 4.14
N PHE A 110 -11.75 2.03 4.69
CA PHE A 110 -10.48 2.72 4.42
C PHE A 110 -9.71 2.14 3.22
N THR A 111 -10.14 0.99 2.69
CA THR A 111 -9.61 0.44 1.44
C THR A 111 -10.48 0.85 0.26
N ALA A 112 -11.70 0.31 0.16
CA ALA A 112 -12.62 0.61 -0.93
C ALA A 112 -14.07 0.35 -0.53
N VAL A 113 -14.98 1.12 -1.13
CA VAL A 113 -16.43 0.93 -1.02
C VAL A 113 -16.97 0.75 -2.43
N PRO A 114 -17.79 -0.29 -2.69
CA PRO A 114 -18.44 -0.47 -3.99
C PRO A 114 -19.18 0.79 -4.44
N PHE A 115 -18.93 1.23 -5.70
CA PHE A 115 -19.42 2.51 -6.25
C PHE A 115 -19.02 3.74 -5.44
N GLY A 116 -17.99 3.63 -4.59
CA GLY A 116 -17.51 4.68 -3.70
C GLY A 116 -16.50 5.62 -4.35
N LEU A 117 -15.58 6.11 -3.51
CA LEU A 117 -14.60 7.12 -3.88
C LEU A 117 -13.53 6.55 -4.84
N THR A 118 -13.20 7.33 -5.87
CA THR A 118 -12.00 7.11 -6.68
C THR A 118 -10.73 7.36 -5.86
N ALA A 119 -9.57 6.99 -6.37
CA ALA A 119 -8.29 7.18 -5.68
C ALA A 119 -8.06 8.63 -5.24
N GLN A 120 -8.36 9.60 -6.11
CA GLN A 120 -8.20 11.02 -5.77
C GLN A 120 -9.20 11.48 -4.70
N GLU A 121 -10.45 11.06 -4.77
CA GLU A 121 -11.48 11.38 -3.78
C GLU A 121 -11.17 10.72 -2.43
N MET A 122 -10.66 9.47 -2.45
CA MET A 122 -10.23 8.78 -1.23
C MET A 122 -9.05 9.52 -0.57
N ASN A 123 -8.05 9.96 -1.34
CA ASN A 123 -6.97 10.80 -0.83
C ASN A 123 -7.51 12.12 -0.24
N GLY A 124 -8.49 12.75 -0.90
CA GLY A 124 -9.16 13.95 -0.39
C GLY A 124 -9.87 13.70 0.93
N TRP A 125 -10.64 12.63 1.03
CA TRP A 125 -11.33 12.26 2.26
C TRP A 125 -10.36 11.91 3.40
N LEU A 126 -9.35 11.08 3.13
CA LEU A 126 -8.37 10.69 4.14
C LEU A 126 -7.58 11.87 4.68
N HIS A 127 -7.14 12.80 3.82
CA HIS A 127 -6.25 13.87 4.26
C HIS A 127 -6.93 15.17 4.66
N TYR A 128 -8.18 15.41 4.24
CA TYR A 128 -8.89 16.67 4.45
C TYR A 128 -10.35 16.50 4.89
N GLY A 129 -10.91 15.29 4.79
CA GLY A 129 -12.30 14.98 5.12
C GLY A 129 -12.50 14.20 6.43
N GLY A 130 -11.45 14.04 7.26
CA GLY A 130 -11.54 13.36 8.55
C GLY A 130 -11.39 11.84 8.47
N GLY A 131 -11.14 11.27 7.26
CA GLY A 131 -11.02 9.82 7.08
C GLY A 131 -9.83 9.20 7.79
N LEU A 132 -8.68 9.90 7.83
CA LEU A 132 -7.49 9.40 8.50
C LEU A 132 -7.68 9.37 10.03
N GLU A 133 -8.31 10.36 10.60
CA GLU A 133 -8.63 10.44 12.02
C GLU A 133 -9.57 9.30 12.42
N LEU A 134 -10.61 9.02 11.63
CA LEU A 134 -11.51 7.87 11.85
C LEU A 134 -10.77 6.53 11.74
N TRP A 135 -9.82 6.43 10.82
CA TRP A 135 -9.01 5.23 10.67
C TRP A 135 -8.10 5.01 11.87
N GLN A 136 -7.46 6.06 12.35
CA GLN A 136 -6.63 6.03 13.55
C GLN A 136 -7.45 5.67 14.80
N GLU A 137 -8.64 6.25 14.97
CA GLU A 137 -9.57 5.91 16.05
C GLU A 137 -9.95 4.40 16.01
N ALA A 138 -10.26 3.87 14.81
CA ALA A 138 -10.61 2.46 14.64
C ALA A 138 -9.44 1.50 14.99
N TYR A 139 -8.19 1.95 14.82
CA TYR A 139 -6.99 1.12 15.05
C TYR A 139 -6.34 1.37 16.42
N GLU A 140 -6.74 2.41 17.14
CA GLU A 140 -6.19 2.74 18.46
C GLU A 140 -6.26 1.57 19.48
N PRO A 141 -7.38 0.80 19.58
CA PRO A 141 -7.45 -0.33 20.50
C PRO A 141 -6.43 -1.44 20.23
N PHE A 142 -5.82 -1.45 19.06
CA PHE A 142 -4.84 -2.44 18.63
C PHE A 142 -3.39 -1.92 18.69
N ASN A 143 -3.17 -0.76 19.28
CA ASN A 143 -1.84 -0.13 19.37
C ASN A 143 -1.22 0.14 18.00
N LEU A 144 -2.04 0.57 17.01
CA LEU A 144 -1.64 0.80 15.63
C LEU A 144 -1.94 2.21 15.16
N ILE A 145 -1.06 2.74 14.32
CA ILE A 145 -1.23 3.98 13.57
C ILE A 145 -1.26 3.63 12.08
N PRO A 146 -2.40 3.78 11.39
CA PRO A 146 -2.51 3.59 9.95
C PRO A 146 -2.14 4.88 9.19
N LEU A 147 -1.53 4.70 8.02
CA LEU A 147 -1.29 5.73 7.01
C LEU A 147 -1.64 5.16 5.63
N ALA A 148 -2.15 5.99 4.72
CA ALA A 148 -2.25 5.61 3.31
C ALA A 148 -0.85 5.46 2.72
N GLY A 149 -0.53 4.30 2.17
CA GLY A 149 0.80 3.93 1.68
C GLY A 149 0.83 3.27 0.32
N GLY A 150 -0.27 3.33 -0.43
CA GLY A 150 -0.46 2.86 -1.79
C GLY A 150 -1.90 3.00 -2.24
N ASN A 151 -2.11 3.02 -3.56
CA ASN A 151 -3.44 2.96 -4.15
C ASN A 151 -3.37 2.27 -5.50
N THR A 152 -4.32 1.39 -5.79
CA THR A 152 -4.36 0.62 -7.05
C THR A 152 -5.04 1.36 -8.19
N GLY A 153 -5.68 2.50 -7.93
CA GLY A 153 -6.66 3.05 -8.86
C GLY A 153 -7.87 2.12 -9.04
N VAL A 154 -8.61 2.31 -10.13
CA VAL A 154 -9.77 1.46 -10.45
C VAL A 154 -9.31 0.05 -10.85
N GLN A 155 -9.99 -0.96 -10.32
CA GLN A 155 -9.65 -2.36 -10.58
C GLN A 155 -10.53 -2.98 -11.68
N MET A 156 -10.19 -4.22 -12.05
CA MET A 156 -11.03 -5.11 -12.88
C MET A 156 -12.05 -5.83 -11.98
N ALA A 157 -13.15 -6.27 -12.57
CA ALA A 157 -14.19 -7.01 -11.83
C ALA A 157 -13.78 -8.46 -11.48
N GLY A 158 -12.75 -8.98 -12.15
CA GLY A 158 -12.13 -10.25 -11.83
C GLY A 158 -12.13 -11.29 -12.95
N TRP A 159 -11.59 -12.44 -12.62
CA TRP A 159 -11.41 -13.62 -13.47
C TRP A 159 -12.44 -14.70 -13.11
N PHE A 160 -13.06 -15.28 -14.13
CA PHE A 160 -14.13 -16.29 -13.97
C PHE A 160 -13.86 -17.47 -14.88
N LYS A 161 -14.11 -18.69 -14.40
CA LYS A 161 -14.01 -19.92 -15.23
C LYS A 161 -15.20 -20.10 -16.16
N LYS A 162 -16.31 -19.45 -15.88
CA LYS A 162 -17.52 -19.45 -16.72
C LYS A 162 -18.02 -18.03 -16.93
N GLU A 163 -18.73 -17.84 -18.03
CA GLU A 163 -19.35 -16.57 -18.35
C GLU A 163 -20.44 -16.20 -17.34
N ILE A 164 -20.52 -14.92 -16.98
CA ILE A 164 -21.52 -14.35 -16.09
C ILE A 164 -22.41 -13.41 -16.90
N ASN A 165 -23.66 -13.79 -17.10
CA ASN A 165 -24.63 -13.04 -17.90
C ASN A 165 -25.75 -12.42 -17.04
N SER A 166 -25.92 -12.91 -15.81
CA SER A 166 -26.99 -12.46 -14.91
C SER A 166 -26.61 -12.67 -13.44
N LEU A 167 -27.40 -12.11 -12.53
CA LEU A 167 -27.25 -12.36 -11.09
C LEU A 167 -27.52 -13.82 -10.71
N ASP A 168 -28.27 -14.57 -11.52
CA ASP A 168 -28.50 -15.97 -11.27
C ASP A 168 -27.24 -16.83 -11.43
N ASP A 169 -26.29 -16.39 -12.24
CA ASP A 169 -25.00 -17.07 -12.45
C ASP A 169 -24.07 -16.94 -11.24
N LEU A 170 -24.37 -16.03 -10.32
CA LEU A 170 -23.64 -15.88 -9.06
C LEU A 170 -24.07 -16.90 -7.99
N LYS A 171 -25.23 -17.53 -8.13
CA LYS A 171 -25.73 -18.50 -7.14
C LYS A 171 -24.83 -19.73 -7.06
N GLY A 172 -24.26 -19.95 -5.88
CA GLY A 172 -23.31 -21.04 -5.62
C GLY A 172 -21.93 -20.87 -6.26
N LEU A 173 -21.64 -19.68 -6.86
CA LEU A 173 -20.32 -19.34 -7.37
C LEU A 173 -19.34 -19.22 -6.19
N LYS A 174 -18.26 -19.99 -6.20
CA LYS A 174 -17.18 -19.86 -5.24
C LYS A 174 -16.21 -18.81 -5.71
N MET A 175 -16.13 -17.69 -5.01
CA MET A 175 -15.31 -16.56 -5.45
C MET A 175 -14.37 -16.08 -4.35
N ARG A 176 -13.10 -15.88 -4.70
CA ARG A 176 -12.19 -15.10 -3.87
C ARG A 176 -12.45 -13.62 -4.12
N ILE A 177 -12.97 -12.93 -3.11
CA ILE A 177 -13.21 -11.49 -3.12
C ILE A 177 -13.30 -10.96 -1.69
N PRO A 178 -12.46 -10.00 -1.28
CA PRO A 178 -12.45 -9.47 0.08
C PRO A 178 -13.45 -8.33 0.30
N GLY A 179 -13.55 -7.89 1.56
CA GLY A 179 -14.23 -6.67 1.94
C GLY A 179 -15.72 -6.63 1.63
N LEU A 180 -16.25 -5.41 1.47
CA LEU A 180 -17.67 -5.16 1.18
C LEU A 180 -18.16 -5.83 -0.10
N ALA A 181 -17.30 -5.96 -1.10
CA ALA A 181 -17.65 -6.65 -2.33
C ALA A 181 -17.97 -8.14 -2.07
N GLY A 182 -17.19 -8.81 -1.22
CA GLY A 182 -17.48 -10.18 -0.79
C GLY A 182 -18.84 -10.30 -0.11
N GLU A 183 -19.21 -9.35 0.75
CA GLU A 183 -20.54 -9.33 1.37
C GLU A 183 -21.67 -9.16 0.35
N ILE A 184 -21.47 -8.32 -0.68
CA ILE A 184 -22.46 -8.12 -1.76
C ILE A 184 -22.64 -9.38 -2.58
N PHE A 185 -21.54 -10.03 -3.00
CA PHE A 185 -21.60 -11.30 -3.74
C PHE A 185 -22.26 -12.41 -2.91
N THR A 186 -21.98 -12.48 -1.61
CA THR A 186 -22.66 -13.43 -0.71
C THR A 186 -24.17 -13.19 -0.66
N ARG A 187 -24.60 -11.93 -0.58
CA ARG A 187 -26.04 -11.59 -0.63
C ARG A 187 -26.69 -11.90 -1.97
N ALA A 188 -25.91 -11.87 -3.06
CA ALA A 188 -26.36 -12.30 -4.38
C ALA A 188 -26.38 -13.82 -4.56
N GLY A 189 -25.92 -14.60 -3.56
CA GLY A 189 -25.97 -16.05 -3.55
C GLY A 189 -24.64 -16.75 -3.84
N ALA A 190 -23.53 -16.01 -3.93
CA ALA A 190 -22.19 -16.59 -4.08
C ALA A 190 -21.63 -17.08 -2.72
N GLU A 191 -20.66 -17.97 -2.79
CA GLU A 191 -19.83 -18.40 -1.66
C GLU A 191 -18.49 -17.68 -1.73
N THR A 192 -18.26 -16.71 -0.83
CA THR A 192 -17.06 -15.85 -0.89
C THR A 192 -16.00 -16.23 0.14
N VAL A 193 -14.74 -16.05 -0.23
CA VAL A 193 -13.60 -16.30 0.65
C VAL A 193 -12.53 -15.20 0.42
N THR A 194 -11.82 -14.84 1.49
CA THR A 194 -10.62 -13.99 1.40
C THR A 194 -9.38 -14.87 1.47
N LEU A 195 -8.56 -14.81 0.41
CA LEU A 195 -7.27 -15.50 0.31
C LEU A 195 -6.19 -14.48 -0.06
N PRO A 196 -4.95 -14.66 0.43
CA PRO A 196 -3.82 -13.85 -0.01
C PRO A 196 -3.48 -14.14 -1.48
N GLY A 197 -2.86 -13.15 -2.17
CA GLY A 197 -2.63 -13.21 -3.62
C GLY A 197 -1.88 -14.45 -4.10
N ASN A 198 -0.85 -14.86 -3.35
CA ASN A 198 -0.04 -16.04 -3.68
C ASN A 198 -0.79 -17.39 -3.65
N GLU A 199 -2.00 -17.43 -3.09
CA GLU A 199 -2.83 -18.65 -3.01
C GLU A 199 -3.90 -18.70 -4.11
N ILE A 200 -4.18 -17.59 -4.80
CA ILE A 200 -5.31 -17.46 -5.73
C ILE A 200 -5.14 -18.38 -6.95
N PHE A 201 -3.95 -18.37 -7.58
CA PHE A 201 -3.70 -19.18 -8.78
C PHE A 201 -4.01 -20.67 -8.54
N LEU A 202 -3.44 -21.24 -7.47
CA LEU A 202 -3.67 -22.63 -7.12
C LEU A 202 -5.13 -22.91 -6.75
N SER A 203 -5.77 -21.99 -6.06
CA SER A 203 -7.19 -22.13 -5.68
C SER A 203 -8.11 -22.15 -6.92
N LEU A 204 -7.83 -21.30 -7.91
CA LEU A 204 -8.49 -21.34 -9.22
C LEU A 204 -8.16 -22.66 -9.94
N GLN A 205 -6.88 -23.02 -10.08
CA GLN A 205 -6.46 -24.23 -10.80
C GLN A 205 -7.11 -25.49 -10.23
N GLN A 206 -7.15 -25.63 -8.92
CA GLN A 206 -7.71 -26.81 -8.23
C GLN A 206 -9.23 -26.80 -8.11
N GLY A 207 -9.92 -25.71 -8.48
CA GLY A 207 -11.36 -25.58 -8.34
C GLY A 207 -11.85 -25.35 -6.90
N VAL A 208 -10.96 -24.90 -6.02
CA VAL A 208 -11.34 -24.43 -4.67
C VAL A 208 -12.22 -23.19 -4.80
N VAL A 209 -11.90 -22.33 -5.77
CA VAL A 209 -12.74 -21.20 -6.20
C VAL A 209 -12.97 -21.27 -7.72
N ASP A 210 -14.12 -20.74 -8.16
CA ASP A 210 -14.54 -20.67 -9.56
C ASP A 210 -14.21 -19.31 -10.19
N ALA A 211 -13.98 -18.30 -9.33
CA ALA A 211 -13.67 -16.94 -9.73
C ALA A 211 -12.78 -16.27 -8.69
N ALA A 212 -12.03 -15.27 -9.13
CA ALA A 212 -11.25 -14.41 -8.24
C ALA A 212 -11.08 -13.01 -8.83
N GLU A 213 -11.16 -11.99 -7.98
CA GLU A 213 -10.66 -10.67 -8.32
C GLU A 213 -9.29 -10.47 -7.68
N TRP A 214 -8.48 -9.59 -8.25
CA TRP A 214 -7.21 -9.18 -7.67
C TRP A 214 -7.00 -7.67 -7.83
N VAL A 215 -6.48 -7.19 -8.94
CA VAL A 215 -6.33 -5.75 -9.21
C VAL A 215 -6.67 -5.43 -10.66
N GLY A 216 -5.79 -5.79 -11.59
CA GLY A 216 -5.89 -5.42 -12.99
C GLY A 216 -4.81 -6.07 -13.83
N PRO A 217 -4.77 -5.81 -15.15
CA PRO A 217 -3.86 -6.49 -16.08
C PRO A 217 -2.40 -6.49 -15.64
N TYR A 218 -1.92 -5.40 -15.07
CA TYR A 218 -0.55 -5.23 -14.60
C TYR A 218 -0.14 -6.28 -13.56
N ASN A 219 -0.98 -6.51 -12.55
CA ASN A 219 -0.73 -7.52 -11.51
C ASN A 219 -1.16 -8.92 -11.93
N ASP A 220 -2.35 -9.03 -12.56
CA ASP A 220 -3.01 -10.29 -12.83
C ASP A 220 -2.23 -11.13 -13.85
N LEU A 221 -1.54 -10.45 -14.80
CA LEU A 221 -0.63 -11.11 -15.74
C LEU A 221 0.54 -11.77 -15.01
N THR A 222 1.10 -11.11 -14.00
CA THR A 222 2.22 -11.65 -13.20
C THR A 222 1.80 -12.92 -12.43
N PHE A 223 0.58 -12.98 -11.94
CA PHE A 223 0.03 -14.17 -11.30
C PHE A 223 -0.41 -15.26 -12.29
N GLY A 224 -0.58 -14.92 -13.56
CA GLY A 224 -0.92 -15.88 -14.61
C GLY A 224 -2.37 -16.34 -14.58
N PHE A 225 -3.30 -15.58 -14.04
CA PHE A 225 -4.72 -15.98 -13.90
C PHE A 225 -5.39 -16.33 -15.23
N HIS A 226 -4.95 -15.72 -16.34
CA HIS A 226 -5.40 -16.05 -17.70
C HIS A 226 -5.15 -17.51 -18.11
N GLN A 227 -4.32 -18.25 -17.39
CA GLN A 227 -4.04 -19.68 -17.66
C GLN A 227 -5.06 -20.62 -17.00
N VAL A 228 -5.85 -20.10 -16.04
CA VAL A 228 -6.75 -20.90 -15.19
C VAL A 228 -8.18 -20.37 -15.11
N ALA A 229 -8.47 -19.24 -15.80
CA ALA A 229 -9.81 -18.66 -15.93
C ALA A 229 -9.94 -17.97 -17.31
N ASP A 230 -11.06 -18.19 -18.00
CA ASP A 230 -11.26 -17.84 -19.41
C ASP A 230 -11.89 -16.45 -19.60
N TYR A 231 -12.59 -15.93 -18.59
CA TYR A 231 -13.36 -14.69 -18.68
C TYR A 231 -12.79 -13.63 -17.74
N TYR A 232 -12.53 -12.44 -18.29
CA TYR A 232 -12.00 -11.31 -17.53
C TYR A 232 -12.93 -10.11 -17.68
N TYR A 233 -13.48 -9.61 -16.57
CA TYR A 233 -14.53 -8.61 -16.59
C TYR A 233 -14.06 -7.23 -16.13
N TYR A 234 -14.68 -6.20 -16.71
CA TYR A 234 -14.55 -4.78 -16.40
C TYR A 234 -15.95 -4.13 -16.49
N PRO A 235 -16.26 -3.08 -15.70
CA PRO A 235 -15.41 -2.37 -14.73
C PRO A 235 -15.38 -3.04 -13.35
N GLY A 236 -14.33 -2.73 -12.57
CA GLY A 236 -14.23 -3.10 -11.16
C GLY A 236 -15.04 -2.17 -10.26
N TRP A 237 -16.36 -2.21 -10.41
CA TRP A 237 -17.32 -1.39 -9.67
C TRP A 237 -17.18 -1.47 -8.15
N HIS A 238 -16.58 -2.52 -7.67
CA HIS A 238 -16.41 -2.85 -6.25
C HIS A 238 -15.19 -2.16 -5.64
N GLU A 239 -14.16 -1.85 -6.45
CA GLU A 239 -12.93 -1.21 -6.02
C GLU A 239 -12.52 -0.06 -6.97
N PRO A 240 -13.18 1.11 -6.86
CA PRO A 240 -12.89 2.25 -7.73
C PRO A 240 -11.59 3.00 -7.39
N GLY A 241 -10.96 2.69 -6.25
CA GLY A 241 -9.72 3.32 -5.82
C GLY A 241 -9.25 2.73 -4.50
N SER A 242 -8.63 1.52 -4.54
CA SER A 242 -8.29 0.78 -3.32
C SER A 242 -7.02 1.32 -2.68
N THR A 243 -7.20 1.97 -1.54
CA THR A 243 -6.10 2.45 -0.71
C THR A 243 -5.48 1.30 0.07
N LEU A 244 -4.16 1.24 0.05
CA LEU A 244 -3.37 0.33 0.86
C LEU A 244 -2.81 1.07 2.07
N GLU A 245 -2.55 0.30 3.13
CA GLU A 245 -2.09 0.85 4.38
C GLU A 245 -0.64 0.55 4.68
N ILE A 246 0.01 1.52 5.30
CA ILE A 246 1.15 1.29 6.17
C ILE A 246 0.61 1.33 7.59
N ILE A 247 0.73 0.24 8.33
CA ILE A 247 0.42 0.20 9.76
C ILE A 247 1.71 0.24 10.57
N ILE A 248 1.70 1.03 11.63
CA ILE A 248 2.87 1.27 12.49
C ILE A 248 2.49 0.91 13.92
N ASN A 249 3.34 0.17 14.62
CA ASN A 249 3.18 -0.01 16.06
C ASN A 249 3.26 1.35 16.76
N LYS A 250 2.22 1.71 17.53
CA LYS A 250 2.07 3.04 18.14
C LYS A 250 3.22 3.36 19.10
N ASP A 251 3.61 2.41 19.94
CA ASP A 251 4.70 2.63 20.91
C ASP A 251 6.04 2.88 20.19
N ALA A 252 6.30 2.10 19.13
CA ALA A 252 7.50 2.31 18.31
C ALA A 252 7.48 3.70 17.64
N TYR A 253 6.34 4.12 17.08
CA TYR A 253 6.20 5.43 16.46
C TYR A 253 6.35 6.58 17.46
N GLU A 254 5.73 6.48 18.63
CA GLU A 254 5.80 7.51 19.66
C GLU A 254 7.20 7.69 20.23
N SER A 255 8.02 6.63 20.20
CA SER A 255 9.43 6.69 20.64
C SER A 255 10.35 7.48 19.69
N LEU A 256 9.89 7.79 18.46
CA LEU A 256 10.68 8.50 17.46
C LEU A 256 10.71 10.01 17.74
N PRO A 257 11.80 10.69 17.37
CA PRO A 257 11.83 12.15 17.34
C PRO A 257 10.92 12.71 16.24
N GLU A 258 10.44 13.93 16.42
CA GLU A 258 9.42 14.55 15.58
C GLU A 258 9.79 14.66 14.11
N ASP A 259 11.07 14.84 13.81
CA ASP A 259 11.55 14.88 12.42
C ASP A 259 11.39 13.55 11.70
N LEU A 260 11.64 12.41 12.37
CA LEU A 260 11.41 11.08 11.80
C LEU A 260 9.91 10.77 11.64
N LYS A 261 9.07 11.18 12.58
CA LYS A 261 7.61 11.08 12.45
C LYS A 261 7.09 11.84 11.22
N ALA A 262 7.61 13.06 11.02
CA ALA A 262 7.27 13.86 9.83
C ALA A 262 7.73 13.18 8.54
N ILE A 263 8.95 12.66 8.49
CA ILE A 263 9.49 11.95 7.32
C ILE A 263 8.65 10.72 7.00
N ILE A 264 8.30 9.90 7.98
CA ILE A 264 7.43 8.71 7.79
C ILE A 264 6.09 9.12 7.15
N LYS A 265 5.45 10.17 7.66
CA LYS A 265 4.19 10.69 7.14
C LYS A 265 4.28 11.11 5.67
N TYR A 266 5.35 11.81 5.29
CA TYR A 266 5.51 12.29 3.91
C TYR A 266 6.02 11.20 2.97
N ALA A 267 6.84 10.26 3.45
CA ALA A 267 7.23 9.07 2.70
C ALA A 267 6.02 8.19 2.36
N ALA A 268 5.08 8.02 3.31
CA ALA A 268 3.84 7.30 3.05
C ALA A 268 3.00 7.96 1.95
N LYS A 269 2.87 9.31 1.97
CA LYS A 269 2.18 10.05 0.91
C LYS A 269 2.87 9.92 -0.44
N ALA A 270 4.19 9.96 -0.48
CA ALA A 270 4.96 9.78 -1.71
C ALA A 270 4.76 8.37 -2.28
N SER A 271 4.88 7.34 -1.44
CA SER A 271 4.64 5.95 -1.84
C SER A 271 3.20 5.71 -2.34
N ASN A 272 2.20 6.32 -1.66
CA ASN A 272 0.81 6.23 -2.09
C ASN A 272 0.58 6.82 -3.49
N GLN A 273 1.18 7.98 -3.77
CA GLN A 273 1.06 8.64 -5.08
C GLN A 273 1.83 7.89 -6.15
N GLU A 274 3.06 7.48 -5.88
CA GLU A 274 3.90 6.76 -6.85
C GLU A 274 3.26 5.44 -7.29
N MET A 275 2.72 4.67 -6.36
CA MET A 275 2.02 3.45 -6.70
C MET A 275 0.80 3.74 -7.59
N LEU A 276 0.02 4.78 -7.28
CA LEU A 276 -1.12 5.18 -8.11
C LEU A 276 -0.69 5.58 -9.53
N ASP A 277 0.47 6.23 -9.68
CA ASP A 277 1.00 6.65 -10.97
C ASP A 277 1.57 5.47 -11.79
N GLU A 278 2.08 4.43 -11.11
CA GLU A 278 2.62 3.21 -11.73
C GLU A 278 1.52 2.36 -12.41
N TYR A 279 0.32 2.28 -11.83
CA TYR A 279 -0.73 1.37 -12.30
C TYR A 279 -1.34 1.71 -13.67
N PRO A 280 -1.51 2.98 -14.08
CA PRO A 280 -2.00 3.32 -15.41
C PRO A 280 -0.92 3.32 -16.48
N ALA A 281 0.37 3.32 -16.10
CA ALA A 281 1.50 3.39 -17.01
C ALA A 281 1.74 2.06 -17.74
#